data_5e1f73a2673a48481777789294ad80e2
#
_entry.id   5e1f73a2673a48481777789294ad80e2
#
_cell.length_a   1.000
_cell.length_b   1.000
_cell.length_c   1.000
_cell.angle_alpha   90.00
_cell.angle_beta   90.00
_cell.angle_gamma   90.00
#
_symmetry.space_group_name_H-M   'P 1'
#
loop_
_entity.id
_entity.type
_entity.pdbx_description
1 polymer ?
#
loop_
_entity_poly.entity_id
_entity_poly.type
_entity_poly.pdbx_seq_one_letter_code
_entity_poly.pdbx_strand_id
1 'polypeptide(L)'
;QSAIALRRELLETEMKFDDAVDLQLHKTFRFLTSSTTCTLQMFASLETMLNIEIEKCNQPLIYNDEEKTIGWILRHVAFEEKIKSILPQIHESNFHSDFGHQYEYIKKLKTLRDNTMHYKPTSDKVAAVRSFITANLKFEFEETLHAVKDFINYYNISLIENCNCGKD
;
A
#
# COMPACT_ATOMS: atom_id res chain seq x y z
N GLN A 1 9.38 -10.66 14.76
CA GLN A 1 9.83 -9.29 14.56
C GLN A 1 9.02 -8.64 13.43
N SER A 2 8.56 -7.40 13.61
CA SER A 2 7.83 -6.66 12.57
C SER A 2 8.77 -6.19 11.45
N ALA A 3 8.21 -5.90 10.26
CA ALA A 3 8.99 -5.34 9.15
C ALA A 3 9.67 -4.01 9.54
N ILE A 4 9.02 -3.21 10.40
CA ILE A 4 9.55 -1.95 10.92
C ILE A 4 10.79 -2.18 11.78
N ALA A 5 10.74 -3.14 12.72
CA ALA A 5 11.89 -3.48 13.57
C ALA A 5 13.07 -4.01 12.76
N LEU A 6 12.81 -4.90 11.80
CA LEU A 6 13.84 -5.42 10.90
C LEU A 6 14.45 -4.34 10.01
N ARG A 7 13.63 -3.40 9.51
CA ARG A 7 14.11 -2.24 8.75
C ARG A 7 15.06 -1.40 9.58
N ARG A 8 14.68 -1.07 10.83
CA ARG A 8 15.53 -0.28 11.75
C ARG A 8 16.86 -0.98 11.99
N GLU A 9 16.85 -2.26 12.32
CA GLU A 9 18.06 -3.05 12.52
C GLU A 9 18.98 -3.04 11.28
N LEU A 10 18.42 -3.18 10.07
CA LEU A 10 19.19 -3.16 8.82
C LEU A 10 19.79 -1.79 8.53
N LEU A 11 19.08 -0.69 8.82
CA LEU A 11 19.58 0.66 8.62
C LEU A 11 20.69 1.02 9.61
N GLU A 12 20.57 0.58 10.87
CA GLU A 12 21.58 0.84 11.93
C GLU A 12 22.89 0.07 11.68
N THR A 13 22.85 -1.05 10.98
CA THR A 13 24.06 -1.85 10.67
C THR A 13 24.90 -1.30 9.52
N GLU A 14 24.59 -0.10 8.98
CA GLU A 14 25.29 0.51 7.82
C GLU A 14 25.58 -0.51 6.70
N MET A 15 24.57 -1.29 6.34
CA MET A 15 24.73 -2.42 5.42
C MET A 15 25.27 -1.97 4.07
N LYS A 16 26.58 -2.10 3.86
CA LYS A 16 27.18 -2.06 2.54
C LYS A 16 26.81 -3.34 1.82
N PHE A 17 26.15 -3.22 0.69
CA PHE A 17 25.65 -4.38 -0.08
C PHE A 17 26.78 -5.35 -0.48
N ASP A 18 28.01 -4.85 -0.56
CA ASP A 18 29.17 -5.63 -0.98
C ASP A 18 29.79 -6.51 0.15
N ASP A 19 29.41 -6.26 1.41
CA ASP A 19 29.90 -7.02 2.58
C ASP A 19 28.93 -8.13 3.03
N ALA A 20 28.06 -8.60 2.13
CA ALA A 20 27.00 -9.56 2.43
C ALA A 20 27.53 -10.98 2.65
N VAL A 21 28.03 -11.22 3.85
CA VAL A 21 28.28 -12.57 4.39
C VAL A 21 26.94 -13.20 4.83
N ASP A 22 26.83 -14.52 4.88
CA ASP A 22 25.63 -15.33 5.11
C ASP A 22 24.64 -14.82 6.18
N LEU A 23 25.12 -14.23 7.27
CA LEU A 23 24.28 -13.71 8.35
C LEU A 23 23.46 -12.48 7.92
N GLN A 24 24.05 -11.59 7.12
CA GLN A 24 23.35 -10.41 6.60
C GLN A 24 22.36 -10.80 5.50
N LEU A 25 22.67 -11.83 4.72
CA LEU A 25 21.76 -12.39 3.73
C LEU A 25 20.47 -12.90 4.38
N HIS A 26 20.58 -13.66 5.47
CA HIS A 26 19.42 -14.17 6.21
C HIS A 26 18.55 -13.04 6.79
N LYS A 27 19.16 -11.99 7.36
CA LYS A 27 18.42 -10.80 7.87
C LYS A 27 17.72 -10.07 6.73
N THR A 28 18.39 -9.91 5.59
CA THR A 28 17.83 -9.28 4.40
C THR A 28 16.62 -10.05 3.87
N PHE A 29 16.71 -11.38 3.78
CA PHE A 29 15.58 -12.21 3.36
C PHE A 29 14.39 -12.12 4.32
N ARG A 30 14.63 -12.17 5.63
CA ARG A 30 13.58 -11.99 6.63
C ARG A 30 12.90 -10.63 6.50
N PHE A 31 13.69 -9.56 6.33
CA PHE A 31 13.14 -8.23 6.10
C PHE A 31 12.30 -8.19 4.83
N LEU A 32 12.81 -8.66 3.70
CA LEU A 32 12.08 -8.66 2.42
C LEU A 32 10.78 -9.46 2.50
N THR A 33 10.80 -10.63 3.13
CA THR A 33 9.59 -11.43 3.33
C THR A 33 8.56 -10.68 4.17
N SER A 34 8.98 -10.10 5.30
CA SER A 34 8.09 -9.35 6.18
C SER A 34 7.57 -8.07 5.52
N SER A 35 8.41 -7.32 4.82
CA SER A 35 8.02 -6.09 4.12
C SER A 35 7.05 -6.38 2.97
N THR A 36 7.32 -7.41 2.18
CA THR A 36 6.42 -7.86 1.10
C THR A 36 5.06 -8.26 1.66
N THR A 37 5.04 -9.08 2.71
CA THR A 37 3.79 -9.50 3.36
C THR A 37 3.01 -8.31 3.89
N CYS A 38 3.66 -7.39 4.58
CA CYS A 38 3.05 -6.17 5.11
C CYS A 38 2.46 -5.31 3.96
N THR A 39 3.22 -5.08 2.90
CA THR A 39 2.79 -4.34 1.71
C THR A 39 1.53 -4.95 1.09
N LEU A 40 1.53 -6.27 0.88
CA LEU A 40 0.40 -6.97 0.28
C LEU A 40 -0.84 -6.93 1.18
N GLN A 41 -0.69 -7.11 2.50
CA GLN A 41 -1.79 -7.06 3.45
C GLN A 41 -2.41 -5.67 3.55
N MET A 42 -1.60 -4.61 3.66
CA MET A 42 -2.09 -3.23 3.68
C MET A 42 -2.85 -2.90 2.38
N PHE A 43 -2.31 -3.27 1.24
CA PHE A 43 -2.95 -2.98 -0.04
C PHE A 43 -4.25 -3.80 -0.23
N ALA A 44 -4.24 -5.08 0.14
CA ALA A 44 -5.44 -5.92 0.10
C ALA A 44 -6.56 -5.39 1.01
N SER A 45 -6.21 -4.85 2.19
CA SER A 45 -7.18 -4.22 3.10
C SER A 45 -7.84 -2.99 2.45
N LEU A 46 -7.06 -2.14 1.79
CA LEU A 46 -7.57 -0.99 1.05
C LEU A 46 -8.48 -1.41 -0.12
N GLU A 47 -8.05 -2.36 -0.95
CA GLU A 47 -8.86 -2.85 -2.07
C GLU A 47 -10.17 -3.49 -1.60
N THR A 48 -10.10 -4.30 -0.55
CA THR A 48 -11.28 -4.96 0.01
C THR A 48 -12.27 -3.93 0.54
N MET A 49 -11.82 -3.00 1.35
CA MET A 49 -12.66 -1.92 1.89
C MET A 49 -13.28 -1.10 0.76
N LEU A 50 -12.48 -0.66 -0.20
CA LEU A 50 -12.93 0.10 -1.36
C LEU A 50 -14.03 -0.64 -2.14
N ASN A 51 -13.83 -1.93 -2.40
CA ASN A 51 -14.80 -2.73 -3.13
C ASN A 51 -16.09 -2.93 -2.32
N ILE A 52 -16.01 -3.14 -0.99
CA ILE A 52 -17.17 -3.24 -0.11
C ILE A 52 -17.99 -1.94 -0.13
N GLU A 53 -17.34 -0.77 -0.08
CA GLU A 53 -18.05 0.51 -0.12
C GLU A 53 -18.78 0.71 -1.47
N ILE A 54 -18.13 0.34 -2.57
CA ILE A 54 -18.74 0.39 -3.89
C ILE A 54 -19.91 -0.60 -4.01
N GLU A 55 -19.77 -1.81 -3.47
CA GLU A 55 -20.84 -2.84 -3.49
C GLU A 55 -22.09 -2.45 -2.68
N LYS A 56 -21.96 -1.63 -1.65
CA LYS A 56 -23.09 -1.11 -0.87
C LYS A 56 -23.97 -0.14 -1.68
N CYS A 57 -23.44 0.43 -2.75
CA CYS A 57 -24.18 1.34 -3.60
C CYS A 57 -25.19 0.56 -4.45
N ASN A 58 -26.46 0.94 -4.37
CA ASN A 58 -27.56 0.30 -5.10
C ASN A 58 -27.94 1.03 -6.40
N GLN A 59 -27.16 2.06 -6.78
CA GLN A 59 -27.44 2.89 -7.95
C GLN A 59 -26.27 2.81 -8.93
N PRO A 60 -26.50 2.97 -10.25
CA PRO A 60 -25.42 3.15 -11.20
C PRO A 60 -24.56 4.35 -10.83
N LEU A 61 -23.27 4.27 -11.11
CA LEU A 61 -22.28 5.33 -10.86
C LEU A 61 -21.81 5.91 -12.18
N ILE A 62 -21.47 7.18 -12.18
CA ILE A 62 -20.98 7.86 -13.38
C ILE A 62 -19.46 7.65 -13.51
N TYR A 63 -19.05 7.21 -14.67
CA TYR A 63 -17.64 7.11 -15.02
C TYR A 63 -17.42 7.47 -16.50
N ASN A 64 -16.58 8.46 -16.76
CA ASN A 64 -16.37 9.04 -18.10
C ASN A 64 -17.69 9.49 -18.75
N ASP A 65 -18.50 10.25 -18.01
CA ASP A 65 -19.80 10.81 -18.43
C ASP A 65 -20.87 9.77 -18.80
N GLU A 66 -20.65 8.49 -18.43
CA GLU A 66 -21.60 7.40 -18.69
C GLU A 66 -22.00 6.70 -17.39
N GLU A 67 -23.27 6.28 -17.31
CA GLU A 67 -23.73 5.39 -16.24
C GLU A 67 -23.13 4.00 -16.38
N LYS A 68 -22.52 3.50 -15.29
CA LYS A 68 -21.93 2.16 -15.23
C LYS A 68 -22.52 1.38 -14.06
N THR A 69 -22.74 0.09 -14.27
CA THR A 69 -23.15 -0.81 -13.19
C THR A 69 -22.02 -1.01 -12.19
N ILE A 70 -22.37 -1.31 -10.94
CA ILE A 70 -21.42 -1.63 -9.88
C ILE A 70 -20.43 -2.71 -10.31
N GLY A 71 -20.94 -3.82 -10.87
CA GLY A 71 -20.09 -4.91 -11.34
C GLY A 71 -19.13 -4.52 -12.48
N TRP A 72 -19.48 -3.53 -13.29
CA TRP A 72 -18.58 -2.99 -14.30
C TRP A 72 -17.48 -2.13 -13.65
N ILE A 73 -17.86 -1.22 -12.72
CA ILE A 73 -16.92 -0.37 -11.97
C ILE A 73 -15.88 -1.22 -11.23
N LEU A 74 -16.32 -2.24 -10.52
CA LEU A 74 -15.42 -3.11 -9.75
C LEU A 74 -14.35 -3.77 -10.62
N ARG A 75 -14.69 -4.15 -11.85
CA ARG A 75 -13.80 -4.88 -12.76
C ARG A 75 -12.92 -4.01 -13.64
N HIS A 76 -13.37 -2.80 -14.02
CA HIS A 76 -12.74 -2.03 -15.08
C HIS A 76 -12.15 -0.69 -14.62
N VAL A 77 -12.58 -0.15 -13.46
CA VAL A 77 -12.04 1.10 -12.96
C VAL A 77 -10.80 0.84 -12.12
N ALA A 78 -9.73 1.58 -12.42
CA ALA A 78 -8.46 1.47 -11.71
C ALA A 78 -8.61 1.91 -10.24
N PHE A 79 -7.79 1.34 -9.35
CA PHE A 79 -7.78 1.60 -7.91
C PHE A 79 -7.79 3.10 -7.57
N GLU A 80 -6.91 3.88 -8.20
CA GLU A 80 -6.82 5.31 -7.93
C GLU A 80 -8.06 6.08 -8.38
N GLU A 81 -8.64 5.69 -9.52
CA GLU A 81 -9.87 6.30 -10.04
C GLU A 81 -11.09 5.96 -9.18
N LYS A 82 -11.13 4.76 -8.60
CA LYS A 82 -12.16 4.42 -7.62
C LYS A 82 -12.13 5.38 -6.42
N ILE A 83 -10.94 5.72 -5.92
CA ILE A 83 -10.79 6.66 -4.80
C ILE A 83 -11.18 8.08 -5.19
N LYS A 84 -10.72 8.56 -6.36
CA LYS A 84 -10.88 9.95 -6.78
C LYS A 84 -12.27 10.28 -7.31
N SER A 85 -12.87 9.34 -8.04
CA SER A 85 -14.06 9.61 -8.86
C SER A 85 -15.29 8.81 -8.44
N ILE A 86 -15.11 7.61 -7.88
CA ILE A 86 -16.23 6.73 -7.54
C ILE A 86 -16.67 6.90 -6.08
N LEU A 87 -15.75 6.79 -5.11
CA LEU A 87 -16.11 6.96 -3.69
C LEU A 87 -16.77 8.31 -3.38
N PRO A 88 -16.35 9.46 -3.96
CA PRO A 88 -17.04 10.72 -3.73
C PRO A 88 -18.50 10.76 -4.15
N GLN A 89 -18.91 9.95 -5.13
CA GLN A 89 -20.31 9.84 -5.54
C GLN A 89 -21.16 9.08 -4.52
N ILE A 90 -20.52 8.21 -3.72
CA ILE A 90 -21.19 7.35 -2.72
C ILE A 90 -21.28 8.07 -1.37
N HIS A 91 -20.21 8.75 -0.97
CA HIS A 91 -20.06 9.31 0.38
C HIS A 91 -20.18 10.83 0.48
N GLU A 92 -20.35 11.55 -0.63
CA GLU A 92 -20.32 13.03 -0.69
C GLU A 92 -19.05 13.64 -0.05
N SER A 93 -17.98 12.88 0.00
CA SER A 93 -16.69 13.23 0.63
C SER A 93 -15.53 12.67 -0.17
N ASN A 94 -14.36 13.31 -0.11
CA ASN A 94 -13.25 12.99 -0.98
C ASN A 94 -11.92 12.93 -0.22
N PHE A 95 -11.53 11.71 0.19
CA PHE A 95 -10.27 11.46 0.90
C PHE A 95 -9.05 12.03 0.16
N HIS A 96 -9.01 11.94 -1.16
CA HIS A 96 -7.91 12.46 -1.94
C HIS A 96 -7.72 13.98 -1.78
N SER A 97 -8.81 14.76 -1.72
CA SER A 97 -8.73 16.20 -1.48
C SER A 97 -8.54 16.56 -0.01
N ASP A 98 -9.19 15.85 0.89
CA ASP A 98 -9.22 16.19 2.31
C ASP A 98 -7.95 15.74 3.05
N PHE A 99 -7.36 14.64 2.59
CA PHE A 99 -6.17 13.98 3.17
C PHE A 99 -5.08 13.73 2.10
N GLY A 100 -4.76 14.76 1.30
CA GLY A 100 -3.81 14.64 0.18
C GLY A 100 -2.44 14.09 0.58
N HIS A 101 -1.94 14.43 1.78
CA HIS A 101 -0.66 13.90 2.27
C HIS A 101 -0.73 12.39 2.52
N GLN A 102 -1.78 11.90 3.19
CA GLN A 102 -2.00 10.47 3.43
C GLN A 102 -2.23 9.72 2.13
N TYR A 103 -2.91 10.35 1.17
CA TYR A 103 -3.12 9.77 -0.15
C TYR A 103 -1.80 9.52 -0.91
N GLU A 104 -0.78 10.36 -0.73
CA GLU A 104 0.55 10.12 -1.31
C GLU A 104 1.20 8.84 -0.76
N TYR A 105 1.02 8.50 0.52
CA TYR A 105 1.48 7.22 1.07
C TYR A 105 0.73 6.03 0.47
N ILE A 106 -0.56 6.16 0.24
CA ILE A 106 -1.36 5.12 -0.45
C ILE A 106 -0.85 4.90 -1.88
N LYS A 107 -0.49 5.96 -2.61
CA LYS A 107 0.13 5.85 -3.94
C LYS A 107 1.49 5.17 -3.91
N LYS A 108 2.34 5.54 -2.93
CA LYS A 108 3.63 4.87 -2.71
C LYS A 108 3.43 3.37 -2.42
N LEU A 109 2.44 3.02 -1.58
CA LEU A 109 2.09 1.63 -1.26
C LEU A 109 1.68 0.85 -2.52
N LYS A 110 0.80 1.43 -3.35
CA LYS A 110 0.41 0.84 -4.63
C LYS A 110 1.63 0.59 -5.52
N THR A 111 2.51 1.57 -5.64
CA THR A 111 3.73 1.46 -6.45
C THR A 111 4.65 0.34 -5.95
N LEU A 112 4.85 0.23 -4.63
CA LEU A 112 5.67 -0.84 -4.03
C LEU A 112 5.03 -2.21 -4.27
N ARG A 113 3.71 -2.33 -4.09
CA ARG A 113 2.96 -3.57 -4.36
C ARG A 113 3.08 -3.98 -5.82
N ASP A 114 2.89 -3.05 -6.75
CA ASP A 114 2.98 -3.33 -8.18
C ASP A 114 4.39 -3.80 -8.58
N ASN A 115 5.43 -3.18 -8.04
CA ASN A 115 6.82 -3.62 -8.23
C ASN A 115 7.10 -5.00 -7.62
N THR A 116 6.43 -5.33 -6.53
CA THR A 116 6.55 -6.65 -5.87
C THR A 116 5.87 -7.74 -6.69
N MET A 117 4.66 -7.48 -7.20
CA MET A 117 3.84 -8.48 -7.91
C MET A 117 4.24 -8.63 -9.39
N HIS A 118 4.73 -7.56 -10.00
CA HIS A 118 5.02 -7.48 -11.42
C HIS A 118 6.50 -7.22 -11.68
N TYR A 119 7.36 -8.05 -11.04
CA TYR A 119 8.80 -7.98 -11.29
C TYR A 119 9.07 -8.11 -12.79
N LYS A 120 9.57 -7.04 -13.40
CA LYS A 120 9.96 -7.06 -14.81
C LYS A 120 11.42 -7.47 -14.89
N PRO A 121 11.73 -8.63 -15.52
CA PRO A 121 13.11 -9.01 -15.71
C PRO A 121 13.83 -7.95 -16.56
N THR A 122 14.94 -7.45 -16.05
CA THR A 122 15.85 -6.55 -16.77
C THR A 122 17.08 -7.33 -17.21
N SER A 123 17.83 -6.79 -18.18
CA SER A 123 19.11 -7.36 -18.59
C SER A 123 20.12 -7.43 -17.45
N ASP A 124 20.06 -6.48 -16.51
CA ASP A 124 20.86 -6.47 -15.29
C ASP A 124 20.01 -6.91 -14.07
N LYS A 125 20.08 -8.22 -13.80
CA LYS A 125 19.38 -8.84 -12.67
C LYS A 125 19.87 -8.31 -11.31
N VAL A 126 21.15 -8.01 -11.18
CA VAL A 126 21.76 -7.55 -9.93
C VAL A 126 21.26 -6.16 -9.61
N ALA A 127 21.28 -5.24 -10.58
CA ALA A 127 20.73 -3.90 -10.42
C ALA A 127 19.23 -3.91 -10.07
N ALA A 128 18.45 -4.80 -10.67
CA ALA A 128 17.04 -4.96 -10.39
C ALA A 128 16.77 -5.42 -8.94
N VAL A 129 17.50 -6.42 -8.46
CA VAL A 129 17.41 -6.90 -7.07
C VAL A 129 17.83 -5.80 -6.10
N ARG A 130 18.94 -5.13 -6.37
CA ARG A 130 19.42 -4.00 -5.54
C ARG A 130 18.36 -2.88 -5.46
N SER A 131 17.77 -2.51 -6.59
CA SER A 131 16.69 -1.51 -6.64
C SER A 131 15.48 -1.93 -5.80
N PHE A 132 15.07 -3.20 -5.88
CA PHE A 132 13.95 -3.73 -5.10
C PHE A 132 14.23 -3.70 -3.59
N ILE A 133 15.42 -4.14 -3.16
CA ILE A 133 15.83 -4.08 -1.75
C ILE A 133 15.85 -2.62 -1.27
N THR A 134 16.44 -1.72 -2.06
CA THR A 134 16.53 -0.29 -1.72
C THR A 134 15.16 0.36 -1.60
N ALA A 135 14.22 0.04 -2.50
CA ALA A 135 12.86 0.55 -2.45
C ALA A 135 12.15 0.11 -1.15
N ASN A 136 12.30 -1.16 -0.75
CA ASN A 136 11.73 -1.66 0.51
C ASN A 136 12.39 -1.02 1.74
N LEU A 137 13.71 -0.82 1.76
CA LEU A 137 14.41 -0.17 2.88
C LEU A 137 14.02 1.30 3.05
N LYS A 138 13.77 2.01 1.95
CA LYS A 138 13.36 3.42 1.98
C LYS A 138 11.86 3.62 2.20
N PHE A 139 11.07 2.54 2.17
CA PHE A 139 9.63 2.66 2.31
C PHE A 139 9.23 3.00 3.74
N GLU A 140 8.35 3.98 3.88
CA GLU A 140 7.85 4.53 5.14
C GLU A 140 6.65 3.71 5.62
N PHE A 141 6.91 2.51 6.19
CA PHE A 141 5.87 1.54 6.58
C PHE A 141 4.94 2.08 7.65
N GLU A 142 5.45 2.81 8.63
CA GLU A 142 4.67 3.33 9.76
C GLU A 142 3.69 4.42 9.29
N GLU A 143 4.18 5.39 8.55
CA GLU A 143 3.39 6.47 7.97
C GLU A 143 2.33 5.93 7.00
N THR A 144 2.72 4.90 6.23
CA THR A 144 1.80 4.23 5.30
C THR A 144 0.71 3.47 6.05
N LEU A 145 1.05 2.79 7.15
CA LEU A 145 0.05 2.09 7.98
C LEU A 145 -0.95 3.09 8.58
N HIS A 146 -0.48 4.25 9.04
CA HIS A 146 -1.36 5.33 9.50
C HIS A 146 -2.25 5.85 8.36
N ALA A 147 -1.71 6.06 7.17
CA ALA A 147 -2.50 6.51 6.03
C ALA A 147 -3.57 5.49 5.61
N VAL A 148 -3.26 4.19 5.66
CA VAL A 148 -4.24 3.10 5.43
C VAL A 148 -5.36 3.13 6.48
N LYS A 149 -5.01 3.28 7.75
CA LYS A 149 -5.96 3.40 8.84
C LYS A 149 -6.86 4.62 8.65
N ASP A 150 -6.27 5.79 8.36
CA ASP A 150 -7.00 7.04 8.17
C ASP A 150 -7.98 6.90 6.99
N PHE A 151 -7.58 6.27 5.89
CA PHE A 151 -8.44 6.01 4.75
C PHE A 151 -9.64 5.11 5.12
N ILE A 152 -9.39 4.02 5.84
CA ILE A 152 -10.45 3.09 6.24
C ILE A 152 -11.43 3.78 7.19
N ASN A 153 -10.92 4.51 8.18
CA ASN A 153 -11.75 5.20 9.17
C ASN A 153 -12.48 6.43 8.60
N TYR A 154 -11.99 7.02 7.51
CA TYR A 154 -12.65 8.13 6.84
C TYR A 154 -14.01 7.73 6.27
N TYR A 155 -14.10 6.54 5.68
CA TYR A 155 -15.35 6.02 5.12
C TYR A 155 -16.13 5.12 6.09
N ASN A 156 -15.44 4.52 7.08
CA ASN A 156 -16.05 3.65 8.10
C ASN A 156 -15.56 4.06 9.48
N ILE A 157 -16.25 5.02 10.08
CA ILE A 157 -15.87 5.62 11.37
C ILE A 157 -15.58 4.54 12.43
N SER A 158 -14.38 4.57 12.98
CA SER A 158 -13.92 3.68 14.05
C SER A 158 -13.88 2.19 13.71
N LEU A 159 -13.81 1.82 12.42
CA LEU A 159 -13.63 0.41 12.04
C LEU A 159 -12.27 -0.11 12.51
N ILE A 160 -11.23 0.72 12.46
CA ILE A 160 -9.93 0.41 13.04
C ILE A 160 -9.74 1.29 14.27
N GLU A 161 -9.85 0.69 15.47
CA GLU A 161 -9.62 1.38 16.73
C GLU A 161 -8.19 1.93 16.83
N ASN A 162 -7.99 2.88 17.75
CA ASN A 162 -6.67 3.46 18.01
C ASN A 162 -5.70 2.36 18.47
N CYS A 163 -4.94 1.85 17.55
CA CYS A 163 -3.88 0.90 17.80
C CYS A 163 -2.65 1.65 18.34
N ASN A 164 -2.08 1.15 19.45
CA ASN A 164 -0.77 1.60 19.94
C ASN A 164 0.39 0.95 19.15
N CYS A 165 0.14 0.51 17.92
CA CYS A 165 1.15 -0.12 17.08
C CYS A 165 2.32 0.84 16.87
N GLY A 166 3.52 0.45 17.31
CA GLY A 166 4.75 1.23 17.15
C GLY A 166 5.13 2.11 18.31
N LYS A 167 4.45 2.02 19.47
CA LYS A 167 4.81 2.75 20.71
C LYS A 167 5.57 1.90 21.72
N ASP A 168 6.01 0.69 21.35
CA ASP A 168 6.84 -0.19 22.20
C ASP A 168 8.32 -0.02 21.88
#